data_4af929b483ee01f6ad806a2122199542
#
_entry.id   4af929b483ee01f6ad806a2122199542
#
_cell.length_a   1.000
_cell.length_b   1.000
_cell.length_c   1.000
_cell.angle_alpha   90.00
_cell.angle_beta   90.00
_cell.angle_gamma   90.00
#
_symmetry.space_group_name_H-M   'P 1'
#
loop_
_entity.id
_entity.type
_entity.pdbx_description
1 polymer ?
#
loop_
_entity_poly.entity_id
_entity_poly.type
_entity_poly.pdbx_seq_one_letter_code
_entity_poly.pdbx_strand_id
1 'polypeptide(L)'
;MVKTPSAAEKGIQLIFVENFQHMTALQQVEQLLPMMSAGEKAQVARWVEKDLGNYTPGIEKTAGVCGGSACIVRTRIPVWLLVEARNAGATEVHLLSTFPSLRAEDLINAWAYYRSNKAEIDAEIVENEIFERHGPALWR
;
A
#
# COMPACT_ATOMS: atom_id res chain seq x y z
N MET A 1 -17.99 -30.29 33.09
CA MET A 1 -17.62 -29.40 34.21
C MET A 1 -16.48 -28.50 33.77
N VAL A 2 -16.70 -27.20 33.71
CA VAL A 2 -15.65 -26.21 33.42
C VAL A 2 -14.79 -26.08 34.67
N LYS A 3 -13.49 -26.36 34.55
CA LYS A 3 -12.54 -26.20 35.64
C LYS A 3 -12.35 -24.69 35.92
N THR A 4 -12.60 -24.26 37.15
CA THR A 4 -12.29 -22.88 37.56
C THR A 4 -10.78 -22.66 37.53
N PRO A 5 -10.28 -21.58 36.91
CA PRO A 5 -8.85 -21.32 36.86
C PRO A 5 -8.29 -21.05 38.27
N SER A 6 -7.08 -21.51 38.55
CA SER A 6 -6.36 -21.25 39.78
C SER A 6 -6.00 -19.76 39.92
N ALA A 7 -5.65 -19.31 41.14
CA ALA A 7 -5.22 -17.94 41.38
C ALA A 7 -3.99 -17.56 40.54
N ALA A 8 -3.06 -18.49 40.32
CA ALA A 8 -1.90 -18.31 39.45
C ALA A 8 -2.28 -18.14 37.97
N GLU A 9 -3.23 -18.93 37.49
CA GLU A 9 -3.75 -18.81 36.11
C GLU A 9 -4.51 -17.48 35.90
N LYS A 10 -5.28 -17.04 36.88
CA LYS A 10 -5.94 -15.72 36.86
C LYS A 10 -4.93 -14.58 36.84
N GLY A 11 -3.83 -14.67 37.60
CA GLY A 11 -2.75 -13.70 37.61
C GLY A 11 -2.04 -13.60 36.26
N ILE A 12 -1.77 -14.73 35.61
CA ILE A 12 -1.17 -14.78 34.27
C ILE A 12 -2.11 -14.19 33.23
N GLN A 13 -3.41 -14.49 33.28
CA GLN A 13 -4.42 -13.92 32.37
C GLN A 13 -4.54 -12.40 32.53
N LEU A 14 -4.53 -11.87 33.77
CA LEU A 14 -4.57 -10.43 34.04
C LEU A 14 -3.35 -9.70 33.47
N ILE A 15 -2.15 -10.25 33.66
CA ILE A 15 -0.90 -9.69 33.10
C ILE A 15 -0.95 -9.69 31.57
N PHE A 16 -1.43 -10.78 30.97
CA PHE A 16 -1.59 -10.88 29.51
C PHE A 16 -2.57 -9.82 28.96
N VAL A 17 -3.71 -9.63 29.63
CA VAL A 17 -4.71 -8.64 29.23
C VAL A 17 -4.18 -7.21 29.36
N GLU A 18 -3.50 -6.89 30.46
CA GLU A 18 -2.91 -5.57 30.67
C GLU A 18 -1.84 -5.27 29.60
N ASN A 19 -0.93 -6.20 29.34
CA ASN A 19 0.08 -6.04 28.30
C ASN A 19 -0.55 -5.90 26.90
N PHE A 20 -1.59 -6.66 26.62
CA PHE A 20 -2.31 -6.62 25.35
C PHE A 20 -2.97 -5.25 25.09
N GLN A 21 -3.49 -4.60 26.13
CA GLN A 21 -4.11 -3.28 26.00
C GLN A 21 -3.12 -2.15 25.70
N HIS A 22 -1.85 -2.30 26.08
CA HIS A 22 -0.80 -1.31 25.82
C HIS A 22 -0.10 -1.52 24.46
N MET A 23 -0.45 -2.58 23.72
CA MET A 23 0.15 -2.89 22.45
C MET A 23 -0.57 -2.19 21.30
N THR A 24 0.17 -1.91 20.23
CA THR A 24 -0.47 -1.47 18.98
C THR A 24 -1.34 -2.59 18.39
N ALA A 25 -2.31 -2.24 17.54
CA ALA A 25 -3.15 -3.23 16.88
C ALA A 25 -2.33 -4.27 16.08
N LEU A 26 -1.25 -3.83 15.43
CA LEU A 26 -0.36 -4.74 14.70
C LEU A 26 0.33 -5.74 15.62
N GLN A 27 0.84 -5.28 16.77
CA GLN A 27 1.46 -6.16 17.79
C GLN A 27 0.45 -7.16 18.36
N GLN A 28 -0.80 -6.73 18.55
CA GLN A 28 -1.88 -7.63 18.99
C GLN A 28 -2.14 -8.74 17.96
N VAL A 29 -2.22 -8.38 16.69
CA VAL A 29 -2.38 -9.35 15.60
C VAL A 29 -1.20 -10.32 15.54
N GLU A 30 0.03 -9.82 15.66
CA GLU A 30 1.25 -10.64 15.66
C GLU A 30 1.24 -11.70 16.77
N GLN A 31 0.75 -11.36 17.96
CA GLN A 31 0.61 -12.31 19.07
C GLN A 31 -0.53 -13.31 18.88
N LEU A 32 -1.61 -12.92 18.21
CA LEU A 32 -2.77 -13.79 17.98
C LEU A 32 -2.56 -14.78 16.85
N LEU A 33 -1.81 -14.41 15.81
CA LEU A 33 -1.59 -15.25 14.64
C LEU A 33 -1.10 -16.68 14.95
N PRO A 34 -0.13 -16.90 15.86
CA PRO A 34 0.32 -18.25 16.18
C PRO A 34 -0.75 -19.14 16.86
N MET A 35 -1.73 -18.49 17.50
CA MET A 35 -2.82 -19.20 18.20
C MET A 35 -3.95 -19.62 17.27
N MET A 36 -3.99 -19.08 16.05
CA MET A 36 -5.05 -19.33 15.07
C MET A 36 -4.81 -20.62 14.29
N SER A 37 -5.90 -21.33 14.01
CA SER A 37 -5.91 -22.42 13.04
C SER A 37 -5.69 -21.88 11.61
N ALA A 38 -5.35 -22.77 10.68
CA ALA A 38 -5.21 -22.42 9.27
C ALA A 38 -6.51 -21.80 8.69
N GLY A 39 -7.68 -22.31 9.11
CA GLY A 39 -8.98 -21.78 8.68
C GLY A 39 -9.24 -20.35 9.18
N GLU A 40 -8.91 -20.08 10.44
CA GLU A 40 -9.05 -18.73 11.01
C GLU A 40 -8.08 -17.74 10.35
N LYS A 41 -6.84 -18.15 10.11
CA LYS A 41 -5.88 -17.33 9.35
C LYS A 41 -6.38 -17.00 7.95
N ALA A 42 -6.95 -17.96 7.25
CA ALA A 42 -7.56 -17.74 5.92
C ALA A 42 -8.74 -16.77 5.99
N GLN A 43 -9.53 -16.82 7.06
CA GLN A 43 -10.63 -15.88 7.25
C GLN A 43 -10.14 -14.46 7.50
N VAL A 44 -9.13 -14.28 8.34
CA VAL A 44 -8.49 -12.97 8.59
C VAL A 44 -7.90 -12.41 7.29
N ALA A 45 -7.22 -13.24 6.51
CA ALA A 45 -6.67 -12.84 5.22
C ALA A 45 -7.76 -12.30 4.28
N ARG A 46 -8.92 -12.95 4.20
CA ARG A 46 -10.06 -12.47 3.40
C ARG A 46 -10.62 -11.12 3.91
N TRP A 47 -10.67 -10.93 5.22
CA TRP A 47 -11.12 -9.65 5.80
C TRP A 47 -10.16 -8.52 5.45
N VAL A 48 -8.85 -8.76 5.61
CA VAL A 48 -7.80 -7.80 5.28
C VAL A 48 -7.82 -7.48 3.79
N GLU A 49 -7.93 -8.48 2.94
CA GLU A 49 -8.02 -8.33 1.48
C GLU A 49 -9.23 -7.47 1.07
N LYS A 50 -10.38 -7.71 1.70
CA LYS A 50 -11.60 -6.93 1.48
C LYS A 50 -11.44 -5.47 1.94
N ASP A 51 -10.84 -5.24 3.10
CA ASP A 51 -10.62 -3.89 3.64
C ASP A 51 -9.60 -3.10 2.82
N LEU A 52 -8.54 -3.75 2.36
CA LEU A 52 -7.53 -3.12 1.52
C LEU A 52 -8.06 -2.79 0.11
N GLY A 53 -9.04 -3.55 -0.37
CA GLY A 53 -9.56 -3.37 -1.72
C GLY A 53 -8.45 -3.48 -2.76
N ASN A 54 -8.22 -2.42 -3.53
CA ASN A 54 -7.16 -2.33 -4.54
C ASN A 54 -5.83 -1.78 -4.00
N TYR A 55 -5.58 -1.93 -2.70
CA TYR A 55 -4.32 -1.48 -2.10
C TYR A 55 -3.13 -2.24 -2.72
N THR A 56 -2.16 -1.49 -3.18
CA THR A 56 -0.86 -2.03 -3.61
C THR A 56 0.22 -1.49 -2.67
N PRO A 57 1.05 -2.34 -2.07
CA PRO A 57 2.14 -1.88 -1.23
C PRO A 57 3.00 -0.83 -1.93
N GLY A 58 3.36 0.23 -1.21
CA GLY A 58 4.18 1.32 -1.72
C GLY A 58 3.47 2.31 -2.65
N ILE A 59 2.17 2.16 -2.88
CA ILE A 59 1.34 3.06 -3.68
C ILE A 59 0.24 3.65 -2.79
N GLU A 60 -0.01 4.94 -2.89
CA GLU A 60 -1.08 5.62 -2.18
C GLU A 60 -1.86 6.58 -3.07
N LYS A 61 -3.13 6.76 -2.75
CA LYS A 61 -3.99 7.80 -3.32
C LYS A 61 -4.42 8.73 -2.19
N THR A 62 -3.93 9.96 -2.23
CA THR A 62 -4.26 10.96 -1.23
C THR A 62 -4.89 12.16 -1.93
N ALA A 63 -6.06 12.59 -1.46
CA ALA A 63 -6.71 13.80 -1.97
C ALA A 63 -5.78 15.00 -1.84
N GLY A 64 -5.62 15.79 -2.92
CA GLY A 64 -4.74 16.94 -2.97
C GLY A 64 -3.26 16.61 -3.21
N VAL A 65 -2.87 15.35 -3.29
CA VAL A 65 -1.52 14.92 -3.68
C VAL A 65 -1.59 14.33 -5.08
N CYS A 66 -0.77 14.80 -6.01
CA CYS A 66 -0.77 14.38 -7.43
C CYS A 66 -2.16 14.44 -8.07
N GLY A 67 -3.02 15.41 -7.67
CA GLY A 67 -4.39 15.49 -8.17
C GLY A 67 -5.30 14.32 -7.78
N GLY A 68 -4.94 13.54 -6.76
CA GLY A 68 -5.65 12.33 -6.34
C GLY A 68 -5.23 11.06 -7.08
N SER A 69 -4.27 11.15 -8.00
CA SER A 69 -3.72 9.98 -8.71
C SER A 69 -2.89 9.09 -7.79
N ALA A 70 -2.73 7.82 -8.17
CA ALA A 70 -1.85 6.90 -7.48
C ALA A 70 -0.40 7.35 -7.56
N CYS A 71 0.24 7.51 -6.40
CA CYS A 71 1.61 7.97 -6.25
C CYS A 71 2.47 6.96 -5.50
N ILE A 72 3.78 7.01 -5.76
CA ILE A 72 4.76 6.31 -4.93
C ILE A 72 4.76 6.94 -3.52
N VAL A 73 4.58 6.12 -2.50
CA VAL A 73 4.61 6.52 -1.08
C VAL A 73 5.88 7.33 -0.78
N ARG A 74 5.77 8.36 0.02
CA ARG A 74 6.84 9.29 0.39
C ARG A 74 7.35 10.19 -0.76
N THR A 75 6.73 10.13 -1.90
CA THR A 75 7.07 10.97 -3.05
C THR A 75 5.83 11.68 -3.60
N ARG A 76 6.02 12.58 -4.52
CA ARG A 76 4.96 13.16 -5.35
C ARG A 76 5.06 12.69 -6.80
N ILE A 77 5.56 11.47 -6.99
CA ILE A 77 5.75 10.88 -8.31
C ILE A 77 4.56 9.98 -8.60
N PRO A 78 3.67 10.36 -9.53
CA PRO A 78 2.52 9.53 -9.88
C PRO A 78 2.95 8.31 -10.71
N VAL A 79 2.22 7.22 -10.55
CA VAL A 79 2.47 5.97 -11.29
C VAL A 79 2.36 6.20 -12.80
N TRP A 80 1.35 6.99 -13.25
CA TRP A 80 1.17 7.25 -14.67
C TRP A 80 2.40 7.90 -15.33
N LEU A 81 3.12 8.78 -14.62
CA LEU A 81 4.32 9.43 -15.13
C LEU A 81 5.45 8.41 -15.39
N LEU A 82 5.63 7.45 -14.47
CA LEU A 82 6.63 6.38 -14.63
C LEU A 82 6.27 5.44 -15.78
N VAL A 83 4.98 5.10 -15.92
CA VAL A 83 4.48 4.26 -17.02
C VAL A 83 4.66 4.97 -18.37
N GLU A 84 4.30 6.25 -18.45
CA GLU A 84 4.49 7.07 -19.66
C GLU A 84 5.97 7.12 -20.09
N ALA A 85 6.86 7.41 -19.15
CA ALA A 85 8.30 7.43 -19.42
C ALA A 85 8.82 6.08 -19.91
N ARG A 86 8.38 4.98 -19.29
CA ARG A 86 8.72 3.63 -19.73
C ARG A 86 8.21 3.33 -21.14
N ASN A 87 6.96 3.71 -21.45
CA ASN A 87 6.38 3.56 -22.78
C ASN A 87 7.16 4.37 -23.83
N ALA A 88 7.73 5.50 -23.44
CA ALA A 88 8.60 6.32 -24.28
C ALA A 88 10.03 5.78 -24.40
N GLY A 89 10.35 4.65 -23.77
CA GLY A 89 11.64 3.97 -23.88
C GLY A 89 12.62 4.22 -22.74
N ALA A 90 12.20 4.90 -21.66
CA ALA A 90 13.06 5.08 -20.50
C ALA A 90 13.35 3.75 -19.80
N THR A 91 14.62 3.53 -19.47
CA THR A 91 15.05 2.36 -18.68
C THR A 91 14.84 2.60 -17.18
N GLU A 92 14.81 1.54 -16.39
CA GLU A 92 14.73 1.66 -14.93
C GLU A 92 15.93 2.43 -14.37
N VAL A 93 17.13 2.20 -14.91
CA VAL A 93 18.33 2.96 -14.54
C VAL A 93 18.15 4.45 -14.80
N HIS A 94 17.58 4.81 -15.94
CA HIS A 94 17.30 6.21 -16.27
C HIS A 94 16.26 6.82 -15.29
N LEU A 95 15.19 6.10 -14.98
CA LEU A 95 14.19 6.56 -14.03
C LEU A 95 14.77 6.77 -12.63
N LEU A 96 15.60 5.85 -12.14
CA LEU A 96 16.27 5.97 -10.85
C LEU A 96 17.26 7.12 -10.80
N SER A 97 17.92 7.45 -11.91
CA SER A 97 18.81 8.62 -11.99
C SER A 97 18.07 9.94 -12.12
N THR A 98 16.92 9.94 -12.80
CA THR A 98 16.08 11.13 -12.99
C THR A 98 15.35 11.53 -11.73
N PHE A 99 14.88 10.55 -10.97
CA PHE A 99 14.13 10.72 -9.72
C PHE A 99 14.91 10.18 -8.53
N PRO A 100 15.79 10.98 -7.91
CA PRO A 100 16.65 10.49 -6.81
C PRO A 100 15.91 9.95 -5.58
N SER A 101 14.65 10.32 -5.39
CA SER A 101 13.81 9.81 -4.30
C SER A 101 13.25 8.40 -4.57
N LEU A 102 13.31 7.91 -5.81
CA LEU A 102 12.88 6.56 -6.16
C LEU A 102 13.90 5.51 -5.74
N ARG A 103 13.36 4.38 -5.30
CA ARG A 103 14.11 3.15 -5.07
C ARG A 103 13.71 2.11 -6.10
N ALA A 104 14.56 1.11 -6.31
CA ALA A 104 14.25 0.01 -7.23
C ALA A 104 12.93 -0.71 -6.88
N GLU A 105 12.65 -0.91 -5.59
CA GLU A 105 11.40 -1.50 -5.11
C GLU A 105 10.16 -0.65 -5.45
N ASP A 106 10.29 0.67 -5.51
CA ASP A 106 9.19 1.56 -5.87
C ASP A 106 8.76 1.34 -7.34
N LEU A 107 9.70 1.07 -8.23
CA LEU A 107 9.40 0.72 -9.63
C LEU A 107 8.68 -0.62 -9.74
N ILE A 108 9.09 -1.62 -8.95
CA ILE A 108 8.40 -2.92 -8.89
C ILE A 108 6.95 -2.72 -8.46
N ASN A 109 6.73 -1.92 -7.42
CA ASN A 109 5.39 -1.59 -6.92
C ASN A 109 4.56 -0.81 -7.95
N ALA A 110 5.17 0.16 -8.65
CA ALA A 110 4.51 0.91 -9.71
C ALA A 110 4.05 0.00 -10.86
N TRP A 111 4.90 -0.92 -11.30
CA TRP A 111 4.55 -1.86 -12.36
C TRP A 111 3.47 -2.86 -11.93
N ALA A 112 3.48 -3.30 -10.68
CA ALA A 112 2.43 -4.15 -10.12
C ALA A 112 1.09 -3.42 -10.06
N TYR A 113 1.08 -2.16 -9.62
CA TYR A 113 -0.12 -1.32 -9.62
C TYR A 113 -0.68 -1.13 -11.04
N TYR A 114 0.19 -0.80 -11.99
CA TYR A 114 -0.21 -0.62 -13.38
C TYR A 114 -0.87 -1.88 -13.97
N ARG A 115 -0.31 -3.06 -13.72
CA ARG A 115 -0.91 -4.33 -14.19
C ARG A 115 -2.33 -4.54 -13.68
N SER A 116 -2.59 -4.14 -12.45
CA SER A 116 -3.91 -4.30 -11.80
C SER A 116 -4.88 -3.16 -12.12
N ASN A 117 -4.38 -1.99 -12.55
CA ASN A 117 -5.17 -0.78 -12.75
C ASN A 117 -4.84 -0.12 -14.11
N LYS A 118 -4.65 -0.94 -15.13
CA LYS A 118 -4.19 -0.49 -16.46
C LYS A 118 -5.10 0.57 -17.06
N ALA A 119 -6.42 0.37 -17.04
CA ALA A 119 -7.37 1.31 -17.61
C ALA A 119 -7.33 2.69 -16.94
N GLU A 120 -7.17 2.73 -15.62
CA GLU A 120 -7.02 3.96 -14.85
C GLU A 120 -5.78 4.73 -15.27
N ILE A 121 -4.63 4.08 -15.27
CA ILE A 121 -3.35 4.70 -15.60
C ILE A 121 -3.28 5.14 -17.06
N ASP A 122 -3.76 4.32 -17.99
CA ASP A 122 -3.81 4.67 -19.39
C ASP A 122 -4.70 5.91 -19.64
N ALA A 123 -5.82 6.03 -18.92
CA ALA A 123 -6.69 7.19 -19.00
C ALA A 123 -6.01 8.46 -18.46
N GLU A 124 -5.26 8.37 -17.36
CA GLU A 124 -4.50 9.48 -16.78
C GLU A 124 -3.39 9.96 -17.73
N ILE A 125 -2.71 9.05 -18.43
CA ILE A 125 -1.69 9.39 -19.44
C ILE A 125 -2.33 10.18 -20.58
N VAL A 126 -3.46 9.71 -21.11
CA VAL A 126 -4.17 10.38 -22.20
C VAL A 126 -4.66 11.77 -21.76
N GLU A 127 -5.21 11.89 -20.56
CA GLU A 127 -5.67 13.16 -20.01
C GLU A 127 -4.52 14.16 -19.88
N ASN A 128 -3.36 13.70 -19.41
CA ASN A 128 -2.17 14.52 -19.29
C ASN A 128 -1.63 14.97 -20.65
N GLU A 129 -1.60 14.11 -21.65
CA GLU A 129 -1.21 14.46 -23.03
C GLU A 129 -2.12 15.55 -23.63
N ILE A 130 -3.42 15.46 -23.39
CA ILE A 130 -4.39 16.47 -23.84
C ILE A 130 -4.11 17.81 -23.13
N PHE A 131 -3.84 17.77 -21.84
CA PHE A 131 -3.51 18.96 -21.05
C PHE A 131 -2.23 19.64 -21.53
N GLU A 132 -1.17 18.86 -21.80
CA GLU A 132 0.09 19.40 -22.34
C GLU A 132 -0.08 20.07 -23.71
N ARG A 133 -0.92 19.51 -24.58
CA ARG A 133 -1.19 20.07 -25.91
C ARG A 133 -2.07 21.33 -25.89
N HIS A 134 -3.01 21.40 -24.98
CA HIS A 134 -4.07 22.41 -24.95
C HIS A 134 -4.11 23.26 -23.68
N GLY A 135 -3.25 22.92 -22.70
CA GLY A 135 -3.17 23.62 -21.43
C GLY A 135 -2.54 25.02 -21.55
N PRO A 136 -2.68 25.83 -20.49
CA PRO A 136 -2.10 27.16 -20.49
C PRO A 136 -0.57 27.10 -20.59
N ALA A 137 0.00 28.02 -21.39
CA ALA A 137 1.44 28.08 -21.73
C ALA A 137 2.40 28.31 -20.54
N LEU A 138 1.91 28.21 -19.30
CA LEU A 138 2.67 28.42 -18.05
C LEU A 138 3.71 27.33 -17.77
N TRP A 139 3.69 26.21 -18.51
CA TRP A 139 4.55 25.03 -18.29
C TRP A 139 5.57 24.81 -19.41
N ARG A 140 5.66 25.70 -20.35
CA ARG A 140 6.60 25.63 -21.47
C ARG A 140 7.87 26.43 -21.21
#